data_8afd43c3b79c82d375e63fc33e2dea60
#
_entry.id   8afd43c3b79c82d375e63fc33e2dea60
#
_cell.length_a   1.000
_cell.length_b   1.000
_cell.length_c   1.000
_cell.angle_alpha   90.00
_cell.angle_beta   90.00
_cell.angle_gamma   90.00
#
_symmetry.space_group_name_H-M   'P 1'
#
loop_
_entity.id
_entity.type
_entity.pdbx_description
1 polymer ?
#
loop_
_entity_poly.entity_id
_entity_poly.type
_entity_poly.pdbx_seq_one_letter_code
_entity_poly.pdbx_strand_id
1 'polypeptide(L)'
;MIPSTANYLCYEFITFTIDHSELDMDEKAIDRLIAEKTYSVPIAIVTFGVIVLFLLNTQFYTLNEWYNLNPGVRGIGNFAIPAIVSFLVGLFIVLFRRGGKQTLLGIVLVVAPFILATLFQPVFDGDGQIVRVQFRFQEQLRDWKPESVIPVGADLTTTTPFDYPKFLGPNGNATVDSVVLEKWKLNRPQYVWKQPIGDGWSGFAVVNGNAVTQEQRSDEECVVCYEVETGNVQWSYSVTRRHEDLTGMGKPGPRATPTIHEGNVYAVSATGVLDCLSGNDGTKIWSVDVPEMVGIGQKYSVNSTGNKYSEETSTLAWGRAHSPLIYKDLVIVPGGSLPPTDENFEANQSKAATLLAFDKRTGELAWRGGSRMIAYGSPIVTTLLGQEQIVLVAEDHAVGHHAETGEELWAFARPGQSNMAANCSQVTPISDSQLLFSKGYGLGGELVEVKRDGWSGKYSVESIKKDSRILKTKLTSPVIYEGHLYSLSDGFLECVAIEGLERKWKKRGRFGNGQLLLVGDKLLVHSEVGVLYLLEANPNVYQEIGKIKTIEGVCWNTLSLYKDLLLVRSELEAACIKLPIQAVEKSAAINDAPQRLR
;
A
#
# COMPACT_ATOMS: atom_id res chain seq x y z
N MET A 1 4.19 -0.71 39.05
CA MET A 1 3.95 -0.17 40.40
C MET A 1 3.94 1.35 40.26
N ILE A 2 2.77 1.95 40.23
CA ILE A 2 2.55 3.40 40.25
C ILE A 2 2.01 3.71 41.65
N PRO A 3 2.56 4.69 42.37
CA PRO A 3 2.12 4.96 43.74
C PRO A 3 0.76 5.62 43.77
N SER A 4 -0.04 5.17 44.72
CA SER A 4 -1.40 5.60 45.03
C SER A 4 -1.42 6.97 45.76
N THR A 5 -1.33 8.08 45.03
CA THR A 5 -1.51 9.44 45.61
C THR A 5 -2.58 10.27 44.91
N ALA A 6 -3.36 9.68 44.00
CA ALA A 6 -4.43 10.41 43.30
C ALA A 6 -5.79 10.41 44.02
N ASN A 7 -5.95 9.68 45.14
CA ASN A 7 -7.24 9.52 45.79
C ASN A 7 -7.50 10.47 46.99
N TYR A 8 -6.59 11.37 47.33
CA TYR A 8 -6.76 12.27 48.48
C TYR A 8 -7.20 13.71 48.15
N LEU A 9 -7.16 14.08 46.87
CA LEU A 9 -7.54 15.45 46.46
C LEU A 9 -9.01 15.63 46.03
N CYS A 10 -9.78 14.57 45.97
CA CYS A 10 -11.19 14.65 45.53
C CYS A 10 -12.22 14.74 46.69
N TYR A 11 -11.82 14.55 47.94
CA TYR A 11 -12.77 14.49 49.07
C TYR A 11 -12.90 15.76 49.92
N GLU A 12 -12.02 16.73 49.78
CA GLU A 12 -12.09 17.98 50.55
C GLU A 12 -12.87 19.13 49.89
N PHE A 13 -13.40 18.94 48.66
CA PHE A 13 -14.09 20.02 47.94
C PHE A 13 -15.64 19.96 48.04
N ILE A 14 -16.26 19.06 48.79
CA ILE A 14 -17.73 18.86 48.78
C ILE A 14 -18.39 19.01 50.15
N THR A 15 -17.74 19.48 51.18
CA THR A 15 -18.42 19.77 52.44
C THR A 15 -18.16 21.19 52.93
N PHE A 16 -18.78 22.16 52.28
CA PHE A 16 -19.13 23.42 52.91
C PHE A 16 -20.65 23.41 53.18
N THR A 17 -21.03 22.89 54.32
CA THR A 17 -22.35 23.13 54.91
C THR A 17 -22.39 24.56 55.41
N ILE A 18 -23.18 25.40 54.76
CA ILE A 18 -23.49 26.75 55.26
C ILE A 18 -24.50 26.60 56.37
N ASP A 19 -24.11 26.97 57.60
CA ASP A 19 -25.01 27.12 58.73
C ASP A 19 -25.89 28.34 58.48
N HIS A 20 -27.20 28.13 58.46
CA HIS A 20 -28.20 29.11 58.06
C HIS A 20 -28.69 29.99 59.24
N SER A 21 -27.98 30.12 60.35
CA SER A 21 -28.54 30.77 61.54
C SER A 21 -28.08 32.20 61.87
N GLU A 22 -27.23 32.84 61.10
CA GLU A 22 -26.92 34.26 61.31
C GLU A 22 -26.43 34.96 60.05
N LEU A 23 -27.33 35.54 59.25
CA LEU A 23 -26.99 36.67 58.37
C LEU A 23 -28.29 37.29 57.84
N ASP A 24 -28.68 38.39 58.47
CA ASP A 24 -29.69 39.35 57.96
C ASP A 24 -29.07 40.10 56.78
N MET A 25 -29.07 39.50 55.60
CA MET A 25 -28.56 40.10 54.36
C MET A 25 -29.71 40.46 53.44
N ASP A 26 -29.72 41.71 53.00
CA ASP A 26 -30.63 42.24 51.99
C ASP A 26 -30.68 41.30 50.75
N GLU A 27 -31.89 40.98 50.30
CA GLU A 27 -32.15 40.09 49.16
C GLU A 27 -31.31 40.46 47.92
N LYS A 28 -31.03 41.77 47.73
CA LYS A 28 -30.10 42.27 46.66
C LYS A 28 -28.62 41.93 46.90
N ALA A 29 -28.19 41.74 48.15
CA ALA A 29 -26.85 41.32 48.46
C ALA A 29 -26.67 39.81 48.19
N ILE A 30 -27.68 39.03 48.47
CA ILE A 30 -27.72 37.58 48.15
C ILE A 30 -27.71 37.38 46.63
N ASP A 31 -28.51 38.13 45.89
CA ASP A 31 -28.50 38.08 44.40
C ASP A 31 -27.16 38.51 43.80
N ARG A 32 -26.45 39.48 44.38
CA ARG A 32 -25.09 39.85 43.95
C ARG A 32 -24.05 38.75 44.26
N LEU A 33 -24.15 38.12 45.43
CA LEU A 33 -23.26 37.02 45.83
C LEU A 33 -23.49 35.77 44.98
N ILE A 34 -24.74 35.49 44.63
CA ILE A 34 -25.12 34.42 43.72
C ILE A 34 -24.61 34.76 42.28
N ALA A 35 -24.76 36.01 41.85
CA ALA A 35 -24.23 36.47 40.57
C ALA A 35 -22.71 36.38 40.53
N GLU A 36 -21.99 36.86 41.55
CA GLU A 36 -20.50 36.75 41.61
C GLU A 36 -20.02 35.30 41.68
N LYS A 37 -20.64 34.43 42.47
CA LYS A 37 -20.35 32.99 42.48
C LYS A 37 -20.69 32.32 41.13
N THR A 38 -21.71 32.81 40.43
CA THR A 38 -22.10 32.29 39.12
C THR A 38 -21.08 32.61 38.02
N TYR A 39 -20.26 33.67 38.19
CA TYR A 39 -19.20 34.02 37.27
C TYR A 39 -17.83 33.42 37.64
N SER A 40 -17.55 33.16 38.92
CA SER A 40 -16.26 32.63 39.35
C SER A 40 -16.05 31.16 38.98
N VAL A 41 -17.11 30.34 39.03
CA VAL A 41 -17.06 28.93 38.64
C VAL A 41 -16.80 28.74 37.14
N PRO A 42 -17.48 29.46 36.21
CA PRO A 42 -17.14 29.40 34.79
C PRO A 42 -15.72 29.82 34.47
N ILE A 43 -15.21 30.89 35.12
CA ILE A 43 -13.84 31.36 34.93
C ILE A 43 -12.85 30.31 35.42
N ALA A 44 -13.07 29.68 36.56
CA ALA A 44 -12.21 28.64 37.09
C ALA A 44 -12.16 27.41 36.17
N ILE A 45 -13.29 27.01 35.58
CA ILE A 45 -13.34 25.86 34.64
C ILE A 45 -12.73 26.19 33.29
N VAL A 46 -12.94 27.39 32.77
CA VAL A 46 -12.25 27.85 31.54
C VAL A 46 -10.75 27.94 31.79
N THR A 47 -10.33 28.46 32.95
CA THR A 47 -8.91 28.53 33.35
C THR A 47 -8.32 27.12 33.51
N PHE A 48 -9.05 26.21 34.15
CA PHE A 48 -8.66 24.80 34.28
C PHE A 48 -8.58 24.13 32.92
N GLY A 49 -9.55 24.35 32.04
CA GLY A 49 -9.54 23.85 30.65
C GLY A 49 -8.35 24.39 29.84
N VAL A 50 -8.02 25.67 30.00
CA VAL A 50 -6.83 26.29 29.36
C VAL A 50 -5.54 25.73 29.96
N ILE A 51 -5.48 25.51 31.29
CA ILE A 51 -4.33 24.87 31.95
C ILE A 51 -4.17 23.42 31.49
N VAL A 52 -5.26 22.65 31.39
CA VAL A 52 -5.22 21.27 30.87
C VAL A 52 -4.79 21.26 29.42
N LEU A 53 -5.30 22.18 28.59
CA LEU A 53 -4.85 22.33 27.19
C LEU A 53 -3.39 22.75 27.10
N PHE A 54 -2.91 23.61 28.01
CA PHE A 54 -1.52 24.02 28.07
C PHE A 54 -0.62 22.87 28.55
N LEU A 55 -1.04 22.11 29.58
CA LEU A 55 -0.32 20.94 30.07
C LEU A 55 -0.34 19.80 29.03
N LEU A 56 -1.44 19.59 28.33
CA LEU A 56 -1.49 18.69 27.18
C LEU A 56 -0.58 19.18 26.07
N ASN A 57 -0.51 20.47 25.79
CA ASN A 57 0.37 21.04 24.78
C ASN A 57 1.85 20.98 25.17
N THR A 58 2.21 21.10 26.44
CA THR A 58 3.60 20.94 26.92
C THR A 58 4.03 19.46 26.98
N GLN A 59 3.13 18.56 27.32
CA GLN A 59 3.35 17.12 27.15
C GLN A 59 3.33 16.72 25.66
N PHE A 60 2.68 17.50 24.80
CA PHE A 60 2.71 17.32 23.35
C PHE A 60 4.08 17.59 22.72
N TYR A 61 4.99 18.31 23.35
CA TYR A 61 6.36 18.48 22.80
C TYR A 61 7.21 17.21 22.97
N THR A 62 7.05 16.46 24.05
CA THR A 62 7.66 15.12 24.21
C THR A 62 6.87 14.02 23.48
N LEU A 63 5.53 14.16 23.39
CA LEU A 63 4.67 13.35 22.55
C LEU A 63 4.83 13.70 21.07
N ASN A 64 5.31 14.87 20.70
CA ASN A 64 5.44 15.30 19.31
C ASN A 64 6.54 14.54 18.55
N GLU A 65 7.61 14.10 19.20
CA GLU A 65 8.55 13.16 18.61
C GLU A 65 7.90 11.78 18.42
N TRP A 66 7.20 11.27 19.43
CA TRP A 66 6.45 10.02 19.36
C TRP A 66 5.27 10.10 18.37
N TYR A 67 4.57 11.22 18.34
CA TYR A 67 3.49 11.57 17.42
C TYR A 67 3.99 11.73 15.98
N ASN A 68 5.20 12.26 15.78
CA ASN A 68 5.84 12.35 14.46
C ASN A 68 6.33 11.00 13.95
N LEU A 69 6.66 10.07 14.85
CA LEU A 69 7.05 8.70 14.54
C LEU A 69 5.84 7.78 14.23
N ASN A 70 4.63 8.16 14.66
CA ASN A 70 3.41 7.35 14.52
C ASN A 70 2.30 8.12 13.77
N PRO A 71 2.29 8.12 12.44
CA PRO A 71 1.32 8.87 11.63
C PRO A 71 -0.15 8.53 11.92
N GLY A 72 -0.46 7.28 12.28
CA GLY A 72 -1.81 6.85 12.67
C GLY A 72 -2.35 7.58 13.90
N VAL A 73 -1.48 7.95 14.84
CA VAL A 73 -1.86 8.71 16.05
C VAL A 73 -2.22 10.15 15.71
N ARG A 74 -1.61 10.74 14.67
CA ARG A 74 -1.99 12.08 14.17
C ARG A 74 -3.42 12.13 13.65
N GLY A 75 -3.80 11.13 12.86
CA GLY A 75 -5.15 11.02 12.33
C GLY A 75 -6.19 10.94 13.44
N ILE A 76 -5.96 10.08 14.43
CA ILE A 76 -6.84 9.93 15.59
C ILE A 76 -6.91 11.24 16.39
N GLY A 77 -5.78 11.92 16.62
CA GLY A 77 -5.71 13.18 17.36
C GLY A 77 -6.55 14.29 16.74
N ASN A 78 -6.52 14.42 15.43
CA ASN A 78 -7.26 15.45 14.70
C ASN A 78 -8.79 15.32 14.81
N PHE A 79 -9.29 14.10 15.08
CA PHE A 79 -10.73 13.86 15.33
C PHE A 79 -11.06 13.76 16.81
N ALA A 80 -10.22 13.10 17.60
CA ALA A 80 -10.47 12.90 19.01
C ALA A 80 -10.47 14.21 19.80
N ILE A 81 -9.54 15.13 19.51
CA ILE A 81 -9.43 16.40 20.23
C ILE A 81 -10.68 17.27 20.05
N PRO A 82 -11.17 17.58 18.82
CA PRO A 82 -12.40 18.32 18.64
C PRO A 82 -13.63 17.63 19.25
N ALA A 83 -13.71 16.30 19.18
CA ALA A 83 -14.79 15.53 19.77
C ALA A 83 -14.79 15.63 21.32
N ILE A 84 -13.60 15.49 21.93
CA ILE A 84 -13.44 15.64 23.39
C ILE A 84 -13.78 17.07 23.83
N VAL A 85 -13.30 18.09 23.10
CA VAL A 85 -13.62 19.50 23.40
C VAL A 85 -15.12 19.75 23.27
N SER A 86 -15.76 19.28 22.20
CA SER A 86 -17.21 19.40 22.01
C SER A 86 -18.00 18.72 23.14
N PHE A 87 -17.58 17.51 23.54
CA PHE A 87 -18.17 16.77 24.64
C PHE A 87 -18.06 17.55 25.96
N LEU A 88 -16.86 18.05 26.32
CA LEU A 88 -16.62 18.78 27.54
C LEU A 88 -17.40 20.09 27.60
N VAL A 89 -17.44 20.85 26.48
CA VAL A 89 -18.23 22.07 26.37
C VAL A 89 -19.72 21.78 26.50
N GLY A 90 -20.20 20.73 25.83
CA GLY A 90 -21.60 20.29 25.92
C GLY A 90 -21.99 19.87 27.33
N LEU A 91 -21.14 19.07 27.98
CA LEU A 91 -21.34 18.63 29.36
C LEU A 91 -21.40 19.84 30.32
N PHE A 92 -20.47 20.79 30.13
CA PHE A 92 -20.49 22.05 30.92
C PHE A 92 -21.82 22.81 30.76
N ILE A 93 -22.30 22.98 29.50
CA ILE A 93 -23.58 23.66 29.25
C ILE A 93 -24.75 22.94 29.90
N VAL A 94 -24.78 21.61 29.85
CA VAL A 94 -25.82 20.81 30.48
C VAL A 94 -25.83 20.97 32.01
N LEU A 95 -24.66 20.95 32.63
CA LEU A 95 -24.52 20.98 34.09
C LEU A 95 -24.76 22.37 34.71
N PHE A 96 -24.38 23.44 33.98
CA PHE A 96 -24.32 24.79 34.58
C PHE A 96 -25.29 25.83 33.98
N ARG A 97 -26.12 25.47 32.98
CA ARG A 97 -27.10 26.36 32.37
C ARG A 97 -28.52 25.85 32.56
N ARG A 98 -29.43 26.69 33.07
CA ARG A 98 -30.80 26.31 33.39
C ARG A 98 -31.85 26.71 32.31
N GLY A 99 -31.44 27.11 31.14
CA GLY A 99 -32.38 27.48 30.05
C GLY A 99 -32.59 26.31 29.08
N GLY A 100 -33.85 25.97 28.76
CA GLY A 100 -34.19 24.81 27.94
C GLY A 100 -33.48 24.77 26.58
N LYS A 101 -33.32 25.91 25.90
CA LYS A 101 -32.59 25.99 24.61
C LYS A 101 -31.08 25.72 24.78
N GLN A 102 -30.48 26.18 25.89
CA GLN A 102 -29.05 25.99 26.16
C GLN A 102 -28.76 24.55 26.58
N THR A 103 -29.65 23.94 27.35
CA THR A 103 -29.55 22.53 27.71
C THR A 103 -29.64 21.63 26.48
N LEU A 104 -30.57 21.93 25.57
CA LEU A 104 -30.69 21.22 24.30
C LEU A 104 -29.40 21.34 23.46
N LEU A 105 -28.81 22.55 23.35
CA LEU A 105 -27.54 22.76 22.67
C LEU A 105 -26.42 21.94 23.33
N GLY A 106 -26.36 21.91 24.66
CA GLY A 106 -25.39 21.08 25.39
C GLY A 106 -25.54 19.60 25.10
N ILE A 107 -26.78 19.08 25.10
CA ILE A 107 -27.06 17.68 24.74
C ILE A 107 -26.60 17.39 23.29
N VAL A 108 -26.91 18.27 22.34
CA VAL A 108 -26.48 18.10 20.96
C VAL A 108 -24.96 18.06 20.86
N LEU A 109 -24.25 18.95 21.55
CA LEU A 109 -22.78 18.96 21.54
C LEU A 109 -22.15 17.73 22.21
N VAL A 110 -22.84 17.10 23.16
CA VAL A 110 -22.40 15.83 23.78
C VAL A 110 -22.66 14.66 22.83
N VAL A 111 -23.86 14.58 22.26
CA VAL A 111 -24.31 13.39 21.51
C VAL A 111 -23.85 13.39 20.04
N ALA A 112 -23.78 14.58 19.39
CA ALA A 112 -23.42 14.66 17.99
C ALA A 112 -22.04 14.05 17.63
N PRO A 113 -20.96 14.25 18.42
CA PRO A 113 -19.69 13.61 18.14
C PRO A 113 -19.76 12.08 18.14
N PHE A 114 -20.53 11.49 19.06
CA PHE A 114 -20.72 10.04 19.10
C PHE A 114 -21.53 9.53 17.91
N ILE A 115 -22.61 10.24 17.54
CA ILE A 115 -23.38 9.89 16.34
C ILE A 115 -22.49 10.00 15.11
N LEU A 116 -21.72 11.09 14.95
CA LEU A 116 -20.80 11.26 13.84
C LEU A 116 -19.72 10.17 13.83
N ALA A 117 -19.15 9.80 14.97
CA ALA A 117 -18.15 8.73 15.07
C ALA A 117 -18.74 7.34 14.75
N THR A 118 -20.04 7.11 14.99
CA THR A 118 -20.72 5.86 14.63
C THR A 118 -21.13 5.80 13.16
N LEU A 119 -21.46 6.95 12.57
CA LEU A 119 -21.92 7.05 11.18
C LEU A 119 -20.77 7.21 10.18
N PHE A 120 -19.68 7.84 10.60
CA PHE A 120 -18.55 8.15 9.72
C PHE A 120 -17.27 7.55 10.26
N GLN A 121 -16.42 7.12 9.34
CA GLN A 121 -15.07 6.65 9.65
C GLN A 121 -14.03 7.38 8.81
N PRO A 122 -12.88 7.75 9.40
CA PRO A 122 -11.78 8.31 8.65
C PRO A 122 -11.13 7.23 7.79
N VAL A 123 -10.76 7.60 6.56
CA VAL A 123 -9.90 6.79 5.69
C VAL A 123 -8.53 7.41 5.72
N PHE A 124 -7.54 6.58 6.06
CA PHE A 124 -6.15 6.99 6.16
C PHE A 124 -5.40 6.63 4.89
N ASP A 125 -4.39 7.43 4.54
CA ASP A 125 -3.37 7.07 3.56
C ASP A 125 -2.33 6.12 4.18
N GLY A 126 -1.37 5.65 3.36
CA GLY A 126 -0.27 4.81 3.84
C GLY A 126 0.68 5.49 4.83
N ASP A 127 0.54 6.80 5.05
CA ASP A 127 1.27 7.59 6.04
C ASP A 127 0.43 7.92 7.27
N GLY A 128 -0.78 7.35 7.38
CA GLY A 128 -1.71 7.56 8.49
C GLY A 128 -2.35 8.96 8.50
N GLN A 129 -2.35 9.68 7.37
CA GLN A 129 -3.07 10.94 7.23
C GLN A 129 -4.51 10.68 6.76
N ILE A 130 -5.46 11.44 7.27
CA ILE A 130 -6.85 11.33 6.85
C ILE A 130 -6.96 11.93 5.45
N VAL A 131 -7.26 11.10 4.46
CA VAL A 131 -7.49 11.51 3.08
C VAL A 131 -8.95 11.80 2.79
N ARG A 132 -9.85 11.16 3.53
CA ARG A 132 -11.30 11.40 3.46
C ARG A 132 -12.01 10.87 4.70
N VAL A 133 -13.26 11.26 4.86
CA VAL A 133 -14.21 10.68 5.82
C VAL A 133 -15.31 10.02 5.01
N GLN A 134 -15.58 8.75 5.27
CA GLN A 134 -16.63 8.00 4.58
C GLN A 134 -17.75 7.61 5.52
N PHE A 135 -18.94 7.39 4.97
CA PHE A 135 -20.08 6.87 5.71
C PHE A 135 -19.87 5.38 6.00
N ARG A 136 -19.91 4.98 7.27
CA ARG A 136 -19.55 3.61 7.70
C ARG A 136 -20.42 2.53 7.06
N PHE A 137 -21.70 2.81 6.81
CA PHE A 137 -22.61 1.88 6.14
C PHE A 137 -22.40 1.78 4.63
N GLN A 138 -21.51 2.58 4.05
CA GLN A 138 -21.16 2.48 2.63
C GLN A 138 -20.36 1.20 2.34
N GLU A 139 -19.68 0.64 3.33
CA GLU A 139 -19.00 -0.67 3.21
C GLU A 139 -19.97 -1.84 3.08
N GLN A 140 -21.16 -1.76 3.73
CA GLN A 140 -22.18 -2.81 3.61
C GLN A 140 -22.83 -2.89 2.21
N LEU A 141 -22.70 -1.84 1.41
CA LEU A 141 -23.16 -1.82 0.00
C LEU A 141 -22.16 -2.49 -0.95
N ARG A 142 -21.00 -2.93 -0.45
CA ARG A 142 -19.92 -3.55 -1.25
C ARG A 142 -20.04 -5.06 -1.41
N ASP A 143 -21.06 -5.70 -0.90
CA ASP A 143 -21.39 -7.10 -1.24
C ASP A 143 -21.83 -7.25 -2.70
N TRP A 144 -21.27 -6.40 -3.58
CA TRP A 144 -21.48 -6.52 -5.00
C TRP A 144 -20.86 -7.86 -5.47
N LYS A 145 -21.72 -8.82 -5.69
CA LYS A 145 -21.38 -10.03 -6.42
C LYS A 145 -21.86 -9.79 -7.84
N PRO A 146 -20.97 -9.86 -8.86
CA PRO A 146 -21.46 -9.93 -10.21
C PRO A 146 -22.43 -11.11 -10.28
N GLU A 147 -23.53 -10.96 -11.01
CA GLU A 147 -24.37 -12.08 -11.37
C GLU A 147 -23.49 -13.21 -11.90
N SER A 148 -23.84 -14.47 -11.64
CA SER A 148 -23.05 -15.63 -12.05
C SER A 148 -22.68 -15.49 -13.53
N VAL A 149 -21.40 -15.18 -13.78
CA VAL A 149 -20.92 -14.98 -15.15
C VAL A 149 -20.79 -16.35 -15.79
N ILE A 150 -21.52 -16.57 -16.85
CA ILE A 150 -21.23 -17.70 -17.73
C ILE A 150 -19.95 -17.34 -18.47
N PRO A 151 -18.85 -18.11 -18.32
CA PRO A 151 -17.61 -17.81 -19.01
C PRO A 151 -17.82 -17.64 -20.51
N VAL A 152 -17.45 -16.49 -21.04
CA VAL A 152 -17.55 -16.21 -22.49
C VAL A 152 -16.33 -16.75 -23.22
N GLY A 153 -15.23 -16.97 -22.47
CA GLY A 153 -13.93 -17.35 -23.00
C GLY A 153 -13.05 -16.13 -23.30
N ALA A 154 -11.81 -16.15 -22.80
CA ALA A 154 -10.82 -15.11 -23.03
C ALA A 154 -9.60 -15.68 -23.75
N ASP A 155 -9.13 -15.01 -24.80
CA ASP A 155 -7.87 -15.39 -25.45
C ASP A 155 -6.68 -14.72 -24.75
N LEU A 156 -6.05 -15.45 -23.86
CA LEU A 156 -4.78 -15.06 -23.20
C LEU A 156 -3.56 -15.77 -23.82
N THR A 157 -3.75 -16.48 -24.94
CA THR A 157 -2.70 -17.21 -25.66
C THR A 157 -2.05 -16.35 -26.74
N THR A 158 -2.86 -15.60 -27.47
CA THR A 158 -2.39 -14.69 -28.51
C THR A 158 -1.73 -13.48 -27.89
N THR A 159 -0.44 -13.26 -28.19
CA THR A 159 0.31 -12.12 -27.69
C THR A 159 0.33 -10.95 -28.66
N THR A 160 0.40 -9.74 -28.13
CA THR A 160 0.51 -8.50 -28.91
C THR A 160 1.70 -7.67 -28.39
N PRO A 161 2.26 -6.74 -29.18
CA PRO A 161 3.35 -5.88 -28.72
C PRO A 161 2.90 -4.84 -27.67
N PHE A 162 1.60 -4.80 -27.35
CA PHE A 162 1.01 -3.89 -26.37
C PHE A 162 0.68 -4.57 -25.06
N ASP A 163 0.95 -5.86 -24.91
CA ASP A 163 0.60 -6.62 -23.72
C ASP A 163 1.34 -6.12 -22.48
N TYR A 164 0.66 -6.18 -21.34
CA TYR A 164 1.17 -5.83 -20.03
C TYR A 164 1.00 -7.03 -19.08
N PRO A 165 1.71 -8.15 -19.31
CA PRO A 165 1.31 -9.48 -18.84
C PRO A 165 1.61 -9.78 -17.38
N LYS A 166 2.29 -8.87 -16.65
CA LYS A 166 2.74 -9.09 -15.27
C LYS A 166 2.92 -7.78 -14.51
N PHE A 167 3.24 -7.90 -13.23
CA PHE A 167 3.57 -6.76 -12.37
C PHE A 167 4.67 -5.88 -12.98
N LEU A 168 4.43 -4.58 -13.03
CA LEU A 168 5.28 -3.54 -13.63
C LEU A 168 5.55 -3.74 -15.13
N GLY A 169 4.65 -4.44 -15.83
CA GLY A 169 4.64 -4.55 -17.28
C GLY A 169 5.60 -5.58 -17.90
N PRO A 170 5.76 -5.55 -19.23
CA PRO A 170 6.49 -6.60 -19.95
C PRO A 170 7.94 -6.78 -19.45
N ASN A 171 8.59 -5.68 -19.10
CA ASN A 171 9.97 -5.67 -18.62
C ASN A 171 10.08 -5.73 -17.08
N GLY A 172 8.97 -5.67 -16.34
CA GLY A 172 8.95 -5.67 -14.88
C GLY A 172 9.58 -4.42 -14.24
N ASN A 173 9.58 -3.29 -14.93
CA ASN A 173 10.25 -2.04 -14.53
C ASN A 173 9.36 -0.80 -14.65
N ALA A 174 8.04 -0.98 -14.85
CA ALA A 174 7.07 0.09 -15.08
C ALA A 174 7.43 1.02 -16.25
N THR A 175 7.91 0.42 -17.36
CA THR A 175 8.17 1.15 -18.61
C THR A 175 7.41 0.54 -19.78
N VAL A 176 6.92 1.38 -20.69
CA VAL A 176 6.25 1.01 -21.96
C VAL A 176 6.82 1.87 -23.08
N ASP A 177 7.40 1.21 -24.08
CA ASP A 177 8.00 1.88 -25.24
C ASP A 177 7.17 1.71 -26.52
N SER A 178 6.11 0.90 -26.47
CA SER A 178 5.27 0.58 -27.64
C SER A 178 4.27 1.69 -27.99
N VAL A 179 4.17 2.75 -27.19
CA VAL A 179 3.19 3.84 -27.33
C VAL A 179 3.86 5.18 -27.12
N VAL A 180 3.44 6.21 -27.88
CA VAL A 180 3.87 7.60 -27.70
C VAL A 180 2.68 8.44 -27.29
N LEU A 181 2.73 9.04 -26.11
CA LEU A 181 1.64 9.86 -25.57
C LEU A 181 1.67 11.29 -26.14
N GLU A 182 0.50 11.80 -26.49
CA GLU A 182 0.30 13.21 -26.85
C GLU A 182 0.18 14.11 -25.62
N LYS A 183 0.40 15.41 -25.83
CA LYS A 183 0.13 16.45 -24.81
C LYS A 183 -1.37 16.68 -24.65
N TRP A 184 -1.86 16.67 -23.42
CA TRP A 184 -3.29 16.77 -23.09
C TRP A 184 -3.89 18.20 -23.25
N LYS A 185 -3.28 19.06 -24.05
CA LYS A 185 -3.77 20.43 -24.26
C LYS A 185 -4.98 20.50 -25.18
N LEU A 186 -4.96 19.76 -26.28
CA LEU A 186 -6.02 19.73 -27.29
C LEU A 186 -6.91 18.49 -27.12
N ASN A 187 -6.28 17.34 -26.99
CA ASN A 187 -6.93 16.06 -26.76
C ASN A 187 -6.80 15.70 -25.28
N ARG A 188 -7.91 15.44 -24.61
CA ARG A 188 -7.91 15.02 -23.20
C ARG A 188 -8.21 13.54 -23.08
N PRO A 189 -7.67 12.86 -22.06
CA PRO A 189 -8.07 11.50 -21.75
C PRO A 189 -9.59 11.39 -21.56
N GLN A 190 -10.16 10.28 -22.00
CA GLN A 190 -11.59 10.00 -21.94
C GLN A 190 -11.86 8.70 -21.22
N TYR A 191 -12.91 8.66 -20.40
CA TYR A 191 -13.36 7.40 -19.83
C TYR A 191 -13.95 6.51 -20.93
N VAL A 192 -13.50 5.26 -20.95
CA VAL A 192 -14.14 4.19 -21.70
C VAL A 192 -15.21 3.55 -20.80
N TRP A 193 -14.81 3.20 -19.58
CA TRP A 193 -15.72 2.76 -18.53
C TRP A 193 -15.16 3.08 -17.15
N LYS A 194 -16.04 3.05 -16.16
CA LYS A 194 -15.74 3.18 -14.75
C LYS A 194 -16.77 2.40 -13.96
N GLN A 195 -16.34 1.54 -13.03
CA GLN A 195 -17.22 0.65 -12.29
C GLN A 195 -16.66 0.31 -10.90
N PRO A 196 -17.52 -0.15 -9.97
CA PRO A 196 -17.06 -0.74 -8.71
C PRO A 196 -16.20 -1.98 -8.97
N ILE A 197 -15.28 -2.27 -8.04
CA ILE A 197 -14.42 -3.45 -8.05
C ILE A 197 -14.30 -3.98 -6.63
N GLY A 198 -13.98 -5.27 -6.46
CA GLY A 198 -13.71 -5.85 -5.15
C GLY A 198 -12.48 -5.24 -4.47
N ASP A 199 -12.39 -5.37 -3.15
CA ASP A 199 -11.28 -4.84 -2.36
C ASP A 199 -9.94 -5.46 -2.80
N GLY A 200 -8.85 -4.73 -2.57
CA GLY A 200 -7.50 -5.22 -2.83
C GLY A 200 -6.61 -4.24 -3.59
N TRP A 201 -5.33 -4.56 -3.61
CA TRP A 201 -4.28 -3.72 -4.16
C TRP A 201 -3.58 -4.33 -5.39
N SER A 202 -4.12 -5.42 -5.92
CA SER A 202 -3.66 -6.06 -7.16
C SER A 202 -3.72 -5.09 -8.34
N GLY A 203 -2.69 -5.04 -9.17
CA GLY A 203 -2.75 -4.40 -10.49
C GLY A 203 -3.47 -5.28 -11.51
N PHE A 204 -3.58 -4.80 -12.75
CA PHE A 204 -4.04 -5.60 -13.89
C PHE A 204 -2.85 -6.18 -14.65
N ALA A 205 -2.91 -7.47 -14.99
CA ALA A 205 -2.10 -8.07 -16.05
C ALA A 205 -2.96 -8.13 -17.31
N VAL A 206 -2.43 -7.72 -18.46
CA VAL A 206 -3.20 -7.59 -19.70
C VAL A 206 -2.53 -8.33 -20.84
N VAL A 207 -3.29 -9.21 -21.50
CA VAL A 207 -2.88 -9.90 -22.73
C VAL A 207 -4.05 -9.87 -23.71
N ASN A 208 -3.77 -9.49 -24.95
CA ASN A 208 -4.73 -9.49 -26.06
C ASN A 208 -6.09 -8.84 -25.71
N GLY A 209 -6.07 -7.70 -25.01
CA GLY A 209 -7.28 -6.96 -24.64
C GLY A 209 -8.08 -7.58 -23.48
N ASN A 210 -7.55 -8.58 -22.80
CA ASN A 210 -8.13 -9.17 -21.60
C ASN A 210 -7.27 -8.82 -20.38
N ALA A 211 -7.89 -8.29 -19.31
CA ALA A 211 -7.24 -7.80 -18.11
C ALA A 211 -7.57 -8.67 -16.90
N VAL A 212 -6.57 -9.28 -16.29
CA VAL A 212 -6.73 -10.13 -15.11
C VAL A 212 -6.24 -9.41 -13.86
N THR A 213 -7.04 -9.43 -12.81
CA THR A 213 -6.69 -8.88 -11.48
C THR A 213 -7.21 -9.79 -10.37
N GLN A 214 -6.82 -9.50 -9.13
CA GLN A 214 -7.32 -10.19 -7.94
C GLN A 214 -8.15 -9.25 -7.08
N GLU A 215 -9.20 -9.78 -6.46
CA GLU A 215 -10.17 -9.02 -5.69
C GLU A 215 -10.65 -9.81 -4.48
N GLN A 216 -10.98 -9.11 -3.40
CA GLN A 216 -11.77 -9.65 -2.30
C GLN A 216 -13.22 -9.24 -2.48
N ARG A 217 -14.13 -10.20 -2.52
CA ARG A 217 -15.57 -10.00 -2.60
C ARG A 217 -16.22 -10.71 -1.42
N SER A 218 -16.56 -9.94 -0.38
CA SER A 218 -17.00 -10.52 0.89
C SER A 218 -15.95 -11.50 1.43
N ASP A 219 -16.31 -12.78 1.65
CA ASP A 219 -15.42 -13.82 2.15
C ASP A 219 -14.68 -14.59 1.04
N GLU A 220 -14.84 -14.18 -0.22
CA GLU A 220 -14.23 -14.84 -1.37
C GLU A 220 -13.10 -13.99 -1.93
N GLU A 221 -11.90 -14.57 -2.04
CA GLU A 221 -10.82 -14.05 -2.85
C GLU A 221 -10.99 -14.54 -4.29
N CYS A 222 -11.01 -13.61 -5.24
CA CYS A 222 -11.32 -13.87 -6.63
C CYS A 222 -10.15 -13.50 -7.54
N VAL A 223 -9.91 -14.30 -8.57
CA VAL A 223 -9.15 -13.93 -9.76
C VAL A 223 -10.16 -13.67 -10.87
N VAL A 224 -10.15 -12.47 -11.44
CA VAL A 224 -11.18 -12.01 -12.36
C VAL A 224 -10.56 -11.53 -13.66
N CYS A 225 -11.09 -11.99 -14.77
CA CYS A 225 -10.75 -11.53 -16.12
C CYS A 225 -11.82 -10.58 -16.64
N TYR A 226 -11.38 -9.41 -17.08
CA TYR A 226 -12.21 -8.36 -17.67
C TYR A 226 -11.81 -8.14 -19.12
N GLU A 227 -12.77 -7.85 -19.99
CA GLU A 227 -12.48 -7.26 -21.28
C GLU A 227 -12.06 -5.79 -21.13
N VAL A 228 -10.90 -5.42 -21.65
CA VAL A 228 -10.33 -4.08 -21.46
C VAL A 228 -11.23 -2.98 -22.04
N GLU A 229 -11.84 -3.21 -23.20
CA GLU A 229 -12.63 -2.20 -23.91
C GLU A 229 -14.00 -1.95 -23.28
N THR A 230 -14.59 -2.93 -22.60
CA THR A 230 -15.96 -2.82 -22.06
C THR A 230 -16.03 -2.84 -20.54
N GLY A 231 -15.02 -3.41 -19.88
CA GLY A 231 -15.05 -3.68 -18.44
C GLY A 231 -15.91 -4.88 -18.04
N ASN A 232 -16.45 -5.63 -19.02
CA ASN A 232 -17.26 -6.82 -18.75
C ASN A 232 -16.41 -7.97 -18.23
N VAL A 233 -16.94 -8.69 -17.22
CA VAL A 233 -16.29 -9.89 -16.70
C VAL A 233 -16.40 -11.02 -17.74
N GLN A 234 -15.26 -11.58 -18.13
CA GLN A 234 -15.19 -12.74 -19.02
C GLN A 234 -15.28 -14.04 -18.24
N TRP A 235 -14.60 -14.12 -17.10
CA TRP A 235 -14.67 -15.21 -16.14
C TRP A 235 -14.20 -14.76 -14.75
N SER A 236 -14.57 -15.53 -13.73
CA SER A 236 -14.13 -15.33 -12.35
C SER A 236 -13.88 -16.68 -11.68
N TYR A 237 -12.71 -16.84 -11.10
CA TYR A 237 -12.37 -17.93 -10.19
C TYR A 237 -12.44 -17.41 -8.76
N SER A 238 -13.25 -18.06 -7.90
CA SER A 238 -13.49 -17.63 -6.53
C SER A 238 -13.20 -18.75 -5.55
N VAL A 239 -12.58 -18.42 -4.44
CA VAL A 239 -12.30 -19.33 -3.33
C VAL A 239 -12.66 -18.65 -2.02
N THR A 240 -13.36 -19.36 -1.12
CA THR A 240 -13.59 -18.87 0.25
C THR A 240 -12.26 -18.77 0.96
N ARG A 241 -11.73 -17.55 0.98
CA ARG A 241 -10.40 -17.20 1.51
C ARG A 241 -10.37 -15.71 1.79
N ARG A 242 -9.85 -15.33 2.94
CA ARG A 242 -9.74 -13.91 3.29
C ARG A 242 -8.53 -13.71 4.20
N HIS A 243 -7.72 -12.73 3.87
CA HIS A 243 -6.72 -12.18 4.76
C HIS A 243 -7.24 -10.89 5.36
N GLU A 244 -7.24 -10.78 6.68
CA GLU A 244 -7.57 -9.54 7.37
C GLU A 244 -6.31 -8.86 7.90
N ASP A 245 -6.21 -7.58 7.59
CA ASP A 245 -5.20 -6.72 8.17
C ASP A 245 -5.62 -6.32 9.59
N LEU A 246 -5.03 -6.98 10.58
CA LEU A 246 -5.27 -6.69 12.00
C LEU A 246 -4.80 -5.29 12.41
N THR A 247 -3.94 -4.65 11.63
CA THR A 247 -3.49 -3.27 11.88
C THR A 247 -4.53 -2.23 11.45
N GLY A 248 -5.48 -2.60 10.59
CA GLY A 248 -6.48 -1.74 9.99
C GLY A 248 -5.94 -0.70 9.00
N MET A 249 -4.63 -0.72 8.70
CA MET A 249 -3.99 0.24 7.80
C MET A 249 -3.99 -0.20 6.34
N GLY A 250 -3.85 -1.50 6.09
CA GLY A 250 -3.68 -2.04 4.74
C GLY A 250 -4.98 -2.52 4.10
N LYS A 251 -6.07 -2.62 4.82
CA LYS A 251 -7.38 -3.16 4.38
C LYS A 251 -7.32 -4.62 3.88
N PRO A 252 -8.46 -5.32 3.73
CA PRO A 252 -8.50 -6.68 3.23
C PRO A 252 -8.16 -6.78 1.75
N GLY A 253 -7.94 -8.02 1.29
CA GLY A 253 -7.85 -8.39 -0.09
C GLY A 253 -6.43 -8.56 -0.63
N PRO A 254 -6.33 -9.19 -1.81
CA PRO A 254 -5.06 -9.54 -2.45
C PRO A 254 -4.29 -8.33 -2.95
N ARG A 255 -2.96 -8.43 -2.91
CA ARG A 255 -2.03 -7.36 -3.28
C ARG A 255 -1.17 -7.71 -4.49
N ALA A 256 -0.91 -9.00 -4.70
CA ALA A 256 -0.12 -9.47 -5.82
C ALA A 256 -0.85 -9.22 -7.15
N THR A 257 -0.12 -8.77 -8.15
CA THR A 257 -0.61 -8.73 -9.54
C THR A 257 -0.42 -10.11 -10.16
N PRO A 258 -1.43 -10.70 -10.80
CA PRO A 258 -1.28 -11.96 -11.53
C PRO A 258 -0.22 -11.85 -12.64
N THR A 259 0.36 -12.99 -13.01
CA THR A 259 1.22 -13.09 -14.20
C THR A 259 0.53 -13.98 -15.23
N ILE A 260 0.39 -13.48 -16.46
CA ILE A 260 -0.16 -14.22 -17.59
C ILE A 260 1.01 -14.71 -18.45
N HIS A 261 1.04 -16.01 -18.72
CA HIS A 261 2.07 -16.61 -19.55
C HIS A 261 1.55 -17.85 -20.30
N GLU A 262 1.73 -17.86 -21.62
CA GLU A 262 1.31 -18.99 -22.49
C GLU A 262 -0.15 -19.44 -22.27
N GLY A 263 -1.07 -18.47 -22.11
CA GLY A 263 -2.49 -18.75 -21.94
C GLY A 263 -2.90 -19.15 -20.51
N ASN A 264 -1.95 -19.22 -19.55
CA ASN A 264 -2.23 -19.51 -18.16
C ASN A 264 -2.09 -18.26 -17.29
N VAL A 265 -2.83 -18.22 -16.19
CA VAL A 265 -2.79 -17.18 -15.18
C VAL A 265 -2.22 -17.74 -13.89
N TYR A 266 -1.13 -17.13 -13.40
CA TYR A 266 -0.51 -17.48 -12.12
C TYR A 266 -0.84 -16.37 -11.13
N ALA A 267 -1.49 -16.72 -10.02
CA ALA A 267 -1.96 -15.79 -9.01
C ALA A 267 -1.54 -16.23 -7.61
N VAL A 268 -0.97 -15.30 -6.82
CA VAL A 268 -0.66 -15.52 -5.41
C VAL A 268 -1.70 -14.80 -4.57
N SER A 269 -2.42 -15.55 -3.76
CA SER A 269 -3.41 -15.01 -2.84
C SER A 269 -2.77 -14.21 -1.70
N ALA A 270 -3.55 -13.38 -1.03
CA ALA A 270 -3.10 -12.67 0.17
C ALA A 270 -2.66 -13.64 1.29
N THR A 271 -3.24 -14.85 1.33
CA THR A 271 -2.88 -15.92 2.29
C THR A 271 -1.70 -16.76 1.85
N GLY A 272 -1.19 -16.58 0.63
CA GLY A 272 0.01 -17.26 0.12
C GLY A 272 -0.23 -18.51 -0.69
N VAL A 273 -1.45 -18.80 -1.12
CA VAL A 273 -1.69 -19.89 -2.06
C VAL A 273 -1.36 -19.39 -3.47
N LEU A 274 -0.55 -20.17 -4.18
CA LEU A 274 -0.25 -19.98 -5.60
C LEU A 274 -1.19 -20.83 -6.42
N ASP A 275 -2.08 -20.19 -7.20
CA ASP A 275 -2.99 -20.83 -8.11
C ASP A 275 -2.52 -20.68 -9.57
N CYS A 276 -2.59 -21.73 -10.36
CA CYS A 276 -2.49 -21.70 -11.82
C CYS A 276 -3.87 -21.97 -12.42
N LEU A 277 -4.35 -21.04 -13.24
CA LEU A 277 -5.66 -21.08 -13.86
C LEU A 277 -5.53 -21.07 -15.38
N SER A 278 -6.47 -21.73 -16.05
CA SER A 278 -6.68 -21.58 -17.49
C SER A 278 -7.08 -20.14 -17.80
N GLY A 279 -6.36 -19.48 -18.67
CA GLY A 279 -6.68 -18.12 -19.08
C GLY A 279 -7.98 -18.01 -19.89
N ASN A 280 -8.41 -19.11 -20.51
CA ASN A 280 -9.62 -19.12 -21.32
C ASN A 280 -10.90 -18.96 -20.48
N ASP A 281 -10.98 -19.65 -19.33
CA ASP A 281 -12.23 -19.78 -18.57
C ASP A 281 -12.07 -19.68 -17.05
N GLY A 282 -10.84 -19.46 -16.55
CA GLY A 282 -10.54 -19.38 -15.12
C GLY A 282 -10.54 -20.74 -14.40
N THR A 283 -10.63 -21.86 -15.11
CA THR A 283 -10.57 -23.20 -14.49
C THR A 283 -9.23 -23.43 -13.83
N LYS A 284 -9.25 -23.89 -12.58
CA LYS A 284 -8.02 -24.19 -11.83
C LYS A 284 -7.30 -25.40 -12.43
N ILE A 285 -6.02 -25.24 -12.78
CA ILE A 285 -5.15 -26.30 -13.29
C ILE A 285 -4.44 -26.99 -12.12
N TRP A 286 -3.77 -26.19 -11.27
CA TRP A 286 -3.13 -26.67 -10.06
C TRP A 286 -3.08 -25.56 -9.00
N SER A 287 -2.75 -25.93 -7.76
CA SER A 287 -2.70 -25.01 -6.62
C SER A 287 -1.68 -25.49 -5.61
N VAL A 288 -0.91 -24.57 -5.00
CA VAL A 288 0.10 -24.87 -3.97
C VAL A 288 -0.04 -23.92 -2.79
N ASP A 289 -0.13 -24.47 -1.58
CA ASP A 289 -0.07 -23.70 -0.33
C ASP A 289 1.40 -23.44 0.03
N VAL A 290 1.89 -22.24 -0.32
CA VAL A 290 3.29 -21.85 -0.11
C VAL A 290 3.65 -21.75 1.37
N PRO A 291 2.84 -21.13 2.27
CA PRO A 291 3.07 -21.14 3.70
C PRO A 291 3.22 -22.55 4.32
N GLU A 292 2.38 -23.49 3.92
CA GLU A 292 2.46 -24.87 4.40
C GLU A 292 3.78 -25.52 3.99
N MET A 293 4.19 -25.30 2.74
CA MET A 293 5.44 -25.87 2.21
C MET A 293 6.69 -25.38 2.93
N VAL A 294 6.69 -24.16 3.46
CA VAL A 294 7.83 -23.60 4.21
C VAL A 294 7.66 -23.75 5.73
N GLY A 295 6.64 -24.46 6.19
CA GLY A 295 6.42 -24.75 7.60
C GLY A 295 5.92 -23.57 8.44
N ILE A 296 5.44 -22.51 7.78
CA ILE A 296 4.82 -21.36 8.47
C ILE A 296 3.43 -21.75 8.98
N GLY A 297 2.68 -22.55 8.20
CA GLY A 297 1.31 -22.91 8.47
C GLY A 297 0.36 -21.72 8.34
N GLN A 298 -0.91 -22.01 8.13
CA GLN A 298 -1.95 -20.98 8.19
C GLN A 298 -2.65 -21.07 9.54
N LYS A 299 -2.52 -20.07 10.38
CA LYS A 299 -3.41 -19.92 11.54
C LYS A 299 -4.67 -19.22 11.06
N TYR A 300 -5.80 -19.88 11.28
CA TYR A 300 -7.11 -19.31 11.01
C TYR A 300 -7.72 -18.86 12.33
N SER A 301 -8.03 -17.58 12.46
CA SER A 301 -8.98 -17.13 13.48
C SER A 301 -10.41 -17.24 12.93
N VAL A 302 -11.35 -17.49 13.83
CA VAL A 302 -12.78 -17.54 13.50
C VAL A 302 -13.40 -16.28 14.08
N ASN A 303 -14.00 -15.45 13.22
CA ASN A 303 -14.70 -14.27 13.70
C ASN A 303 -16.01 -14.63 14.42
N SER A 304 -16.69 -13.62 14.96
CA SER A 304 -17.97 -13.77 15.67
C SER A 304 -19.11 -14.36 14.81
N THR A 305 -18.96 -14.39 13.49
CA THR A 305 -19.90 -14.98 12.53
C THR A 305 -19.52 -16.38 12.10
N GLY A 306 -18.39 -16.93 12.60
CA GLY A 306 -17.92 -18.28 12.27
C GLY A 306 -17.05 -18.36 11.01
N ASN A 307 -16.75 -17.24 10.36
CA ASN A 307 -15.87 -17.20 9.19
C ASN A 307 -14.41 -17.35 9.62
N LYS A 308 -13.66 -18.13 8.85
CA LYS A 308 -12.22 -18.35 9.09
C LYS A 308 -11.42 -17.25 8.39
N TYR A 309 -10.52 -16.62 9.14
CA TYR A 309 -9.52 -15.70 8.61
C TYR A 309 -8.15 -16.33 8.75
N SER A 310 -7.28 -16.08 7.79
CA SER A 310 -5.89 -16.50 7.89
C SER A 310 -5.13 -15.48 8.73
N GLU A 311 -4.68 -15.90 9.90
CA GLU A 311 -3.62 -15.22 10.63
C GLU A 311 -2.29 -15.85 10.21
N GLU A 312 -1.59 -15.22 9.29
CA GLU A 312 -0.22 -15.62 9.05
C GLU A 312 0.60 -15.19 10.27
N THR A 313 1.17 -16.15 10.99
CA THR A 313 2.09 -15.89 12.12
C THR A 313 3.43 -15.33 11.67
N SER A 314 3.62 -15.18 10.36
CA SER A 314 4.78 -14.53 9.79
C SER A 314 4.72 -13.02 10.03
N THR A 315 5.83 -12.37 9.77
CA THR A 315 5.99 -10.91 9.81
C THR A 315 5.09 -10.15 8.84
N LEU A 316 4.35 -10.83 7.94
CA LEU A 316 3.56 -10.24 6.88
C LEU A 316 2.13 -9.86 7.35
N ALA A 317 2.04 -8.85 8.22
CA ALA A 317 0.77 -8.37 8.77
C ALA A 317 -0.28 -8.01 7.70
N TRP A 318 0.16 -7.62 6.51
CA TRP A 318 -0.73 -7.21 5.41
C TRP A 318 -0.94 -8.30 4.35
N GLY A 319 -0.55 -9.54 4.63
CA GLY A 319 -0.63 -10.65 3.70
C GLY A 319 0.46 -10.64 2.62
N ARG A 320 0.49 -11.67 1.79
CA ARG A 320 1.49 -11.79 0.72
C ARG A 320 1.17 -10.86 -0.43
N ALA A 321 2.20 -10.15 -0.92
CA ALA A 321 2.07 -9.15 -1.98
C ALA A 321 2.95 -9.44 -3.21
N HIS A 322 3.67 -10.54 -3.19
CA HIS A 322 4.62 -10.90 -4.25
C HIS A 322 3.89 -11.36 -5.50
N SER A 323 4.18 -10.72 -6.63
CA SER A 323 3.72 -11.19 -7.93
C SER A 323 4.58 -12.35 -8.41
N PRO A 324 3.99 -13.43 -9.00
CA PRO A 324 4.74 -14.56 -9.51
C PRO A 324 5.71 -14.17 -10.61
N LEU A 325 6.95 -14.69 -10.56
CA LEU A 325 7.95 -14.52 -11.59
C LEU A 325 7.99 -15.78 -12.47
N ILE A 326 7.81 -15.62 -13.77
CA ILE A 326 8.06 -16.70 -14.74
C ILE A 326 9.51 -16.61 -15.21
N TYR A 327 10.21 -17.74 -15.11
CA TYR A 327 11.56 -17.92 -15.65
C TYR A 327 11.65 -19.26 -16.35
N LYS A 328 11.76 -19.27 -17.67
CA LYS A 328 11.74 -20.50 -18.50
C LYS A 328 10.48 -21.33 -18.22
N ASP A 329 10.68 -22.57 -17.77
CA ASP A 329 9.58 -23.48 -17.41
C ASP A 329 9.18 -23.40 -15.92
N LEU A 330 9.67 -22.39 -15.18
CA LEU A 330 9.43 -22.24 -13.76
C LEU A 330 8.53 -21.04 -13.45
N VAL A 331 7.67 -21.22 -12.46
CA VAL A 331 7.04 -20.13 -11.72
C VAL A 331 7.70 -20.03 -10.34
N ILE A 332 8.18 -18.84 -10.00
CA ILE A 332 8.99 -18.59 -8.81
C ILE A 332 8.27 -17.59 -7.91
N VAL A 333 8.16 -17.94 -6.64
CA VAL A 333 7.54 -17.12 -5.60
C VAL A 333 8.38 -17.11 -4.32
N PRO A 334 8.35 -16.03 -3.53
CA PRO A 334 8.92 -16.01 -2.20
C PRO A 334 8.21 -17.01 -1.26
N GLY A 335 9.00 -17.80 -0.57
CA GLY A 335 8.51 -18.78 0.41
C GLY A 335 8.43 -18.20 1.81
N GLY A 336 9.57 -18.00 2.46
CA GLY A 336 9.71 -17.45 3.80
C GLY A 336 10.25 -18.44 4.84
N SER A 337 10.37 -17.95 6.06
CA SER A 337 10.65 -18.74 7.26
C SER A 337 9.93 -18.13 8.46
N LEU A 338 9.75 -18.91 9.51
CA LEU A 338 9.33 -18.37 10.80
C LEU A 338 10.42 -17.44 11.36
N PRO A 339 10.06 -16.45 12.18
CA PRO A 339 11.05 -15.65 12.90
C PRO A 339 11.76 -16.51 13.96
N PRO A 340 13.02 -16.23 14.28
CA PRO A 340 13.78 -17.00 15.29
C PRO A 340 13.15 -16.99 16.69
N THR A 341 12.22 -16.07 16.94
CA THR A 341 11.47 -15.97 18.21
C THR A 341 10.22 -16.84 18.26
N ASP A 342 9.83 -17.49 17.15
CA ASP A 342 8.68 -18.40 17.10
C ASP A 342 9.05 -19.74 17.74
N GLU A 343 8.15 -20.29 18.55
CA GLU A 343 8.35 -21.58 19.23
C GLU A 343 8.54 -22.76 18.29
N ASN A 344 8.06 -22.66 17.05
CA ASN A 344 8.17 -23.70 16.03
C ASN A 344 9.34 -23.47 15.05
N PHE A 345 10.16 -22.44 15.26
CA PHE A 345 11.26 -22.07 14.35
C PHE A 345 12.21 -23.24 14.09
N GLU A 346 12.75 -23.83 15.15
CA GLU A 346 13.72 -24.95 15.05
C GLU A 346 13.13 -26.16 14.32
N ALA A 347 11.87 -26.50 14.62
CA ALA A 347 11.20 -27.66 14.02
C ALA A 347 10.92 -27.48 12.50
N ASN A 348 10.80 -26.25 12.04
CA ASN A 348 10.46 -25.93 10.64
C ASN A 348 11.62 -25.31 9.85
N GLN A 349 12.80 -25.10 10.46
CA GLN A 349 13.95 -24.50 9.80
C GLN A 349 14.37 -25.25 8.53
N SER A 350 14.28 -26.59 8.53
CA SER A 350 14.59 -27.40 7.35
C SER A 350 13.62 -27.21 6.18
N LYS A 351 12.42 -26.67 6.43
CA LYS A 351 11.42 -26.37 5.41
C LYS A 351 11.54 -24.93 4.89
N ALA A 352 12.22 -24.05 5.62
CA ALA A 352 12.37 -22.65 5.25
C ALA A 352 12.99 -22.52 3.85
N ALA A 353 12.48 -21.56 3.08
CA ALA A 353 13.01 -21.22 1.77
C ALA A 353 12.73 -19.75 1.47
N THR A 354 13.74 -18.98 1.11
CA THR A 354 13.56 -17.60 0.65
C THR A 354 12.76 -17.57 -0.65
N LEU A 355 13.08 -18.49 -1.58
CA LEU A 355 12.40 -18.67 -2.86
C LEU A 355 12.02 -20.14 -3.06
N LEU A 356 10.89 -20.34 -3.71
CA LEU A 356 10.42 -21.62 -4.23
C LEU A 356 10.18 -21.49 -5.73
N ALA A 357 10.61 -22.50 -6.48
CA ALA A 357 10.30 -22.62 -7.91
C ALA A 357 9.50 -23.88 -8.18
N PHE A 358 8.50 -23.77 -9.00
CA PHE A 358 7.61 -24.84 -9.40
C PHE A 358 7.61 -24.97 -10.92
N ASP A 359 7.48 -26.19 -11.43
CA ASP A 359 7.16 -26.38 -12.86
C ASP A 359 5.85 -25.64 -13.17
N LYS A 360 5.88 -24.75 -14.15
CA LYS A 360 4.74 -23.88 -14.46
C LYS A 360 3.50 -24.63 -14.94
N ARG A 361 3.64 -25.86 -15.44
CA ARG A 361 2.54 -26.69 -15.98
C ARG A 361 1.91 -27.59 -14.94
N THR A 362 2.73 -28.13 -14.02
CA THR A 362 2.29 -29.16 -13.06
C THR A 362 2.14 -28.65 -11.63
N GLY A 363 2.83 -27.56 -11.27
CA GLY A 363 2.91 -27.09 -9.89
C GLY A 363 3.85 -27.93 -9.02
N GLU A 364 4.60 -28.87 -9.60
CA GLU A 364 5.57 -29.67 -8.85
C GLU A 364 6.79 -28.81 -8.46
N LEU A 365 7.28 -29.01 -7.26
CA LEU A 365 8.44 -28.28 -6.74
C LEU A 365 9.70 -28.67 -7.51
N ALA A 366 10.31 -27.70 -8.19
CA ALA A 366 11.60 -27.89 -8.88
C ALA A 366 12.79 -27.66 -7.95
N TRP A 367 12.79 -26.56 -7.19
CA TRP A 367 13.86 -26.27 -6.23
C TRP A 367 13.40 -25.33 -5.09
N ARG A 368 14.20 -25.32 -4.00
CA ARG A 368 14.12 -24.40 -2.86
C ARG A 368 15.43 -23.63 -2.76
N GLY A 369 15.39 -22.33 -2.50
CA GLY A 369 16.57 -21.47 -2.38
C GLY A 369 16.55 -20.60 -1.12
N GLY A 370 17.68 -20.58 -0.39
CA GLY A 370 17.82 -19.82 0.84
C GLY A 370 16.93 -20.28 1.99
N SER A 371 16.94 -19.51 3.09
CA SER A 371 16.15 -19.84 4.30
C SER A 371 15.70 -18.58 5.07
N ARG A 372 15.56 -17.44 4.36
CA ARG A 372 15.30 -16.14 5.00
C ARG A 372 13.82 -15.85 5.12
N MET A 373 13.47 -15.06 6.11
CA MET A 373 12.17 -14.40 6.18
C MET A 373 12.00 -13.49 4.97
N ILE A 374 10.77 -13.38 4.46
CA ILE A 374 10.43 -12.56 3.31
C ILE A 374 9.77 -11.24 3.73
N ALA A 375 9.73 -10.27 2.81
CA ALA A 375 8.99 -9.01 2.93
C ALA A 375 7.92 -8.94 1.84
N TYR A 376 7.64 -7.77 1.26
CA TYR A 376 6.55 -7.57 0.29
C TYR A 376 7.03 -7.38 -1.16
N GLY A 377 8.34 -7.23 -1.37
CA GLY A 377 8.93 -7.05 -2.70
C GLY A 377 8.79 -8.29 -3.59
N SER A 378 8.43 -8.11 -4.85
CA SER A 378 8.39 -9.20 -5.84
C SER A 378 9.80 -9.55 -6.32
N PRO A 379 10.10 -10.83 -6.63
CA PRO A 379 11.37 -11.22 -7.21
C PRO A 379 11.51 -10.70 -8.64
N ILE A 380 12.73 -10.40 -9.05
CA ILE A 380 13.09 -10.08 -10.43
C ILE A 380 14.15 -11.05 -10.95
N VAL A 381 14.16 -11.27 -12.25
CA VAL A 381 15.32 -11.89 -12.92
C VAL A 381 16.16 -10.80 -13.58
N THR A 382 17.48 -10.87 -13.40
CA THR A 382 18.44 -9.97 -14.02
C THR A 382 19.75 -10.68 -14.26
N THR A 383 20.52 -10.23 -15.26
CA THR A 383 21.86 -10.76 -15.53
C THR A 383 22.88 -9.89 -14.80
N LEU A 384 23.64 -10.51 -13.89
CA LEU A 384 24.73 -9.86 -13.16
C LEU A 384 26.02 -10.61 -13.42
N LEU A 385 27.04 -9.90 -13.94
CA LEU A 385 28.34 -10.45 -14.27
C LEU A 385 28.27 -11.71 -15.16
N GLY A 386 27.33 -11.69 -16.13
CA GLY A 386 27.10 -12.77 -17.07
C GLY A 386 26.29 -13.95 -16.54
N GLN A 387 25.80 -13.90 -15.29
CA GLN A 387 24.96 -14.92 -14.68
C GLN A 387 23.53 -14.42 -14.49
N GLU A 388 22.53 -15.15 -14.99
CA GLU A 388 21.12 -14.89 -14.66
C GLU A 388 20.85 -15.22 -13.20
N GLN A 389 20.35 -14.23 -12.48
CA GLN A 389 20.08 -14.31 -11.07
C GLN A 389 18.65 -13.85 -10.77
N ILE A 390 18.03 -14.48 -9.77
CA ILE A 390 16.79 -14.00 -9.19
C ILE A 390 17.13 -13.18 -7.96
N VAL A 391 16.76 -11.90 -8.01
CA VAL A 391 17.05 -10.96 -6.93
C VAL A 391 15.76 -10.60 -6.21
N LEU A 392 15.82 -10.66 -4.88
CA LEU A 392 14.71 -10.34 -3.99
C LEU A 392 15.19 -9.45 -2.84
N VAL A 393 14.37 -8.48 -2.43
CA VAL A 393 14.52 -7.82 -1.12
C VAL A 393 13.64 -8.56 -0.12
N ALA A 394 14.28 -9.35 0.71
CA ALA A 394 13.67 -10.09 1.81
C ALA A 394 13.46 -9.20 3.05
N GLU A 395 13.22 -9.79 4.24
CA GLU A 395 12.89 -8.99 5.44
C GLU A 395 14.06 -8.10 5.88
N ASP A 396 15.25 -8.65 5.95
CA ASP A 396 16.44 -8.00 6.48
C ASP A 396 17.64 -7.98 5.52
N HIS A 397 17.51 -8.65 4.36
CA HIS A 397 18.54 -8.75 3.34
C HIS A 397 17.96 -8.58 1.93
N ALA A 398 18.74 -8.01 1.03
CA ALA A 398 18.61 -8.27 -0.39
C ALA A 398 19.45 -9.51 -0.73
N VAL A 399 18.93 -10.39 -1.58
CA VAL A 399 19.57 -11.67 -1.93
C VAL A 399 19.54 -11.90 -3.41
N GLY A 400 20.60 -12.51 -3.93
CA GLY A 400 20.67 -13.01 -5.30
C GLY A 400 20.80 -14.52 -5.30
N HIS A 401 19.97 -15.16 -6.09
CA HIS A 401 19.95 -16.61 -6.27
C HIS A 401 20.27 -16.99 -7.71
N HIS A 402 20.94 -18.10 -7.91
CA HIS A 402 21.10 -18.67 -9.23
C HIS A 402 19.71 -19.03 -9.81
N ALA A 403 19.40 -18.53 -11.00
CA ALA A 403 18.03 -18.60 -11.52
C ALA A 403 17.52 -20.03 -11.77
N GLU A 404 18.41 -20.98 -12.13
CA GLU A 404 18.03 -22.36 -12.43
C GLU A 404 18.03 -23.29 -11.23
N THR A 405 18.90 -23.02 -10.23
CA THR A 405 19.10 -23.95 -9.10
C THR A 405 18.56 -23.46 -7.77
N GLY A 406 18.28 -22.15 -7.66
CA GLY A 406 17.87 -21.53 -6.41
C GLY A 406 19.00 -21.32 -5.39
N GLU A 407 20.26 -21.69 -5.72
CA GLU A 407 21.40 -21.47 -4.83
C GLU A 407 21.56 -19.98 -4.47
N GLU A 408 21.65 -19.64 -3.17
CA GLU A 408 21.91 -18.28 -2.72
C GLU A 408 23.36 -17.92 -3.05
N LEU A 409 23.57 -17.01 -3.98
CA LEU A 409 24.89 -16.57 -4.44
C LEU A 409 25.48 -15.48 -3.56
N TRP A 410 24.64 -14.59 -3.07
CA TRP A 410 25.04 -13.48 -2.21
C TRP A 410 23.85 -12.98 -1.38
N ALA A 411 24.18 -12.35 -0.25
CA ALA A 411 23.25 -11.61 0.59
C ALA A 411 23.86 -10.27 1.00
N PHE A 412 23.05 -9.23 0.99
CA PHE A 412 23.41 -7.88 1.38
C PHE A 412 22.42 -7.36 2.43
N ALA A 413 22.90 -6.92 3.59
CA ALA A 413 22.05 -6.45 4.66
C ALA A 413 21.18 -5.26 4.22
N ARG A 414 19.87 -5.44 4.28
CA ARG A 414 18.87 -4.44 3.94
C ARG A 414 17.73 -4.47 4.96
N PRO A 415 17.93 -3.85 6.14
CA PRO A 415 16.99 -3.99 7.24
C PRO A 415 15.56 -3.59 6.87
N GLY A 416 14.60 -4.43 7.24
CA GLY A 416 13.18 -4.23 7.12
C GLY A 416 12.47 -4.58 8.42
N GLN A 417 11.20 -4.19 8.48
CA GLN A 417 10.27 -4.58 9.52
C GLN A 417 8.89 -4.60 8.88
N SER A 418 8.44 -5.79 8.47
CA SER A 418 7.29 -5.95 7.57
C SER A 418 5.96 -5.46 8.12
N ASN A 419 5.82 -5.31 9.42
CA ASN A 419 4.61 -4.76 10.06
C ASN A 419 4.68 -3.24 10.34
N MET A 420 5.80 -2.57 10.06
CA MET A 420 5.99 -1.13 10.32
C MET A 420 6.80 -0.43 9.22
N ALA A 421 8.01 -0.92 8.94
CA ALA A 421 8.96 -0.32 8.00
C ALA A 421 9.29 -1.33 6.87
N ALA A 422 8.26 -1.67 6.11
CA ALA A 422 8.27 -2.77 5.14
C ALA A 422 9.21 -2.53 3.95
N ASN A 423 9.80 -3.60 3.44
CA ASN A 423 10.47 -3.66 2.15
C ASN A 423 9.43 -4.01 1.07
N CYS A 424 8.94 -3.03 0.30
CA CYS A 424 7.95 -3.23 -0.76
C CYS A 424 8.51 -2.95 -2.16
N SER A 425 9.48 -2.03 -2.27
CA SER A 425 10.05 -1.67 -3.56
C SER A 425 10.89 -2.80 -4.13
N GLN A 426 10.74 -3.06 -5.43
CA GLN A 426 11.62 -3.98 -6.13
C GLN A 426 13.04 -3.43 -6.23
N VAL A 427 13.98 -4.33 -6.42
CA VAL A 427 15.35 -3.99 -6.85
C VAL A 427 15.28 -3.34 -8.23
N THR A 428 16.08 -2.30 -8.45
CA THR A 428 16.21 -1.65 -9.74
C THR A 428 17.60 -1.94 -10.30
N PRO A 429 17.75 -2.82 -11.32
CA PRO A 429 19.02 -3.04 -12.00
C PRO A 429 19.49 -1.76 -12.69
N ILE A 430 20.77 -1.43 -12.53
CA ILE A 430 21.40 -0.24 -13.11
C ILE A 430 22.36 -0.62 -14.24
N SER A 431 23.13 -1.67 -14.03
CA SER A 431 24.06 -2.22 -15.02
C SER A 431 24.22 -3.73 -14.83
N ASP A 432 25.15 -4.33 -15.54
CA ASP A 432 25.52 -5.75 -15.40
C ASP A 432 26.18 -6.10 -14.05
N SER A 433 26.54 -5.11 -13.23
CA SER A 433 27.13 -5.31 -11.91
C SER A 433 26.51 -4.43 -10.83
N GLN A 434 25.62 -3.49 -11.17
CA GLN A 434 25.10 -2.52 -10.20
C GLN A 434 23.59 -2.66 -10.00
N LEU A 435 23.20 -2.59 -8.74
CA LEU A 435 21.81 -2.61 -8.31
C LEU A 435 21.52 -1.37 -7.46
N LEU A 436 20.31 -0.84 -7.59
CA LEU A 436 19.78 0.20 -6.71
C LEU A 436 18.70 -0.36 -5.82
N PHE A 437 18.82 -0.11 -4.54
CA PHE A 437 17.78 -0.33 -3.54
C PHE A 437 17.19 1.01 -3.12
N SER A 438 15.87 1.09 -3.05
CA SER A 438 15.14 2.26 -2.58
C SER A 438 14.17 1.89 -1.48
N LYS A 439 14.06 2.71 -0.43
CA LYS A 439 13.17 2.46 0.69
C LYS A 439 12.89 3.73 1.48
N GLY A 440 11.66 3.94 1.90
CA GLY A 440 11.27 4.92 2.90
C GLY A 440 11.82 4.60 4.29
N TYR A 441 11.14 5.08 5.33
CA TYR A 441 11.43 4.73 6.73
C TYR A 441 12.90 4.99 7.14
N GLY A 442 13.49 6.09 6.63
CA GLY A 442 14.83 6.55 7.00
C GLY A 442 15.99 5.91 6.25
N LEU A 443 15.77 4.93 5.35
CA LEU A 443 16.87 4.26 4.63
C LEU A 443 17.27 4.96 3.33
N GLY A 444 16.32 5.43 2.53
CA GLY A 444 16.59 6.11 1.26
C GLY A 444 17.12 5.22 0.15
N GLY A 445 17.88 5.81 -0.77
CA GLY A 445 18.52 5.16 -1.89
C GLY A 445 19.89 4.62 -1.57
N GLU A 446 20.23 3.43 -2.09
CA GLU A 446 21.53 2.81 -1.94
C GLU A 446 21.93 2.11 -3.23
N LEU A 447 22.97 2.62 -3.90
CA LEU A 447 23.59 2.01 -5.06
C LEU A 447 24.67 1.04 -4.58
N VAL A 448 24.61 -0.19 -5.05
CA VAL A 448 25.56 -1.24 -4.70
C VAL A 448 26.20 -1.82 -5.94
N GLU A 449 27.38 -2.40 -5.77
CA GLU A 449 28.09 -3.14 -6.78
C GLU A 449 28.19 -4.62 -6.37
N VAL A 450 27.77 -5.49 -7.27
CA VAL A 450 27.96 -6.93 -7.17
C VAL A 450 29.31 -7.27 -7.79
N LYS A 451 30.12 -8.01 -7.05
CA LYS A 451 31.45 -8.47 -7.48
C LYS A 451 31.53 -9.98 -7.46
N ARG A 452 32.37 -10.54 -8.31
CA ARG A 452 32.68 -11.98 -8.29
C ARG A 452 34.18 -12.14 -8.21
N ASP A 453 34.61 -12.85 -7.18
CA ASP A 453 36.03 -13.18 -7.04
C ASP A 453 36.46 -14.18 -8.13
N GLY A 454 37.48 -13.81 -8.87
CA GLY A 454 37.94 -14.59 -10.03
C GLY A 454 38.56 -15.95 -9.66
N TRP A 455 38.99 -16.13 -8.45
CA TRP A 455 39.61 -17.37 -7.98
C TRP A 455 38.57 -18.31 -7.34
N SER A 456 37.83 -17.81 -6.35
CA SER A 456 36.86 -18.63 -5.61
C SER A 456 35.50 -18.71 -6.29
N GLY A 457 35.23 -17.83 -7.25
CA GLY A 457 33.92 -17.67 -7.88
C GLY A 457 32.84 -17.09 -6.96
N LYS A 458 33.15 -16.74 -5.71
CA LYS A 458 32.21 -16.22 -4.73
C LYS A 458 31.77 -14.80 -5.07
N TYR A 459 30.49 -14.55 -4.88
CA TYR A 459 29.91 -13.23 -5.02
C TYR A 459 30.00 -12.43 -3.72
N SER A 460 30.14 -11.13 -3.83
CA SER A 460 30.05 -10.15 -2.75
C SER A 460 29.31 -8.93 -3.24
N VAL A 461 28.74 -8.15 -2.31
CA VAL A 461 28.01 -6.92 -2.61
C VAL A 461 28.53 -5.81 -1.73
N GLU A 462 28.91 -4.70 -2.35
CA GLU A 462 29.46 -3.53 -1.65
C GLU A 462 28.61 -2.30 -1.93
N SER A 463 28.38 -1.48 -0.90
CA SER A 463 27.70 -0.18 -1.06
C SER A 463 28.64 0.81 -1.73
N ILE A 464 28.24 1.33 -2.90
CA ILE A 464 28.96 2.41 -3.60
C ILE A 464 28.55 3.76 -3.01
N LYS A 465 27.25 3.98 -2.90
CA LYS A 465 26.67 5.24 -2.45
C LYS A 465 25.35 5.01 -1.74
N LYS A 466 25.18 5.68 -0.60
CA LYS A 466 23.92 5.68 0.16
C LYS A 466 23.53 7.09 0.52
N ASP A 467 22.25 7.44 0.33
CA ASP A 467 21.69 8.71 0.80
C ASP A 467 20.26 8.49 1.33
N SER A 468 20.07 8.67 2.62
CA SER A 468 18.78 8.50 3.29
C SER A 468 17.76 9.61 3.00
N ARG A 469 18.16 10.68 2.30
CA ARG A 469 17.28 11.82 1.98
C ARG A 469 16.57 11.69 0.65
N ILE A 470 17.00 10.77 -0.23
CA ILE A 470 16.46 10.54 -1.58
C ILE A 470 15.89 9.14 -1.71
N LEU A 471 15.09 8.90 -2.74
CA LEU A 471 14.55 7.58 -3.11
C LEU A 471 13.89 6.86 -1.93
N LYS A 472 13.12 7.63 -1.14
CA LYS A 472 12.41 7.11 0.02
C LYS A 472 11.07 6.51 -0.40
N THR A 473 11.14 5.47 -1.24
CA THR A 473 9.97 4.76 -1.76
C THR A 473 9.33 3.88 -0.70
N LYS A 474 8.00 3.74 -0.77
CA LYS A 474 7.24 2.85 0.13
C LYS A 474 6.51 1.78 -0.66
N LEU A 475 5.47 2.14 -1.43
CA LEU A 475 4.63 1.21 -2.18
C LEU A 475 4.90 1.25 -3.70
N THR A 476 5.99 1.86 -4.13
CA THR A 476 6.37 2.03 -5.54
C THR A 476 7.86 1.80 -5.72
N SER A 477 8.27 1.58 -6.97
CA SER A 477 9.68 1.48 -7.35
C SER A 477 10.05 2.67 -8.24
N PRO A 478 11.33 3.11 -8.28
CA PRO A 478 11.78 4.12 -9.22
C PRO A 478 11.67 3.61 -10.66
N VAL A 479 11.43 4.53 -11.60
CA VAL A 479 11.58 4.29 -13.04
C VAL A 479 12.81 5.01 -13.57
N ILE A 480 13.45 4.44 -14.60
CA ILE A 480 14.70 4.97 -15.18
C ILE A 480 14.41 5.57 -16.55
N TYR A 481 14.88 6.79 -16.78
CA TYR A 481 14.90 7.42 -18.09
C TYR A 481 16.18 8.23 -18.27
N GLU A 482 16.95 7.95 -19.34
CA GLU A 482 18.18 8.68 -19.70
C GLU A 482 19.13 8.96 -18.52
N GLY A 483 19.50 7.91 -17.78
CA GLY A 483 20.44 8.01 -16.65
C GLY A 483 19.86 8.68 -15.39
N HIS A 484 18.56 8.88 -15.34
CA HIS A 484 17.88 9.49 -14.21
C HIS A 484 16.77 8.58 -13.66
N LEU A 485 16.59 8.64 -12.34
CA LEU A 485 15.57 7.94 -11.58
C LEU A 485 14.45 8.92 -11.24
N TYR A 486 13.22 8.53 -11.54
CA TYR A 486 12.03 9.24 -11.09
C TYR A 486 11.31 8.39 -10.06
N SER A 487 10.96 8.97 -8.91
CA SER A 487 10.35 8.22 -7.80
C SER A 487 9.41 9.06 -6.96
N LEU A 488 8.50 8.38 -6.27
CA LEU A 488 7.71 8.97 -5.18
C LEU A 488 8.46 8.73 -3.85
N SER A 489 9.13 9.77 -3.37
CA SER A 489 9.97 9.77 -2.18
C SER A 489 9.22 10.39 -1.00
N ASP A 490 8.74 9.58 -0.05
CA ASP A 490 7.79 9.99 1.01
C ASP A 490 6.59 10.78 0.45
N GLY A 491 6.04 10.30 -0.67
CA GLY A 491 4.89 10.92 -1.33
C GLY A 491 5.19 12.16 -2.17
N PHE A 492 6.46 12.54 -2.35
CA PHE A 492 6.87 13.64 -3.21
C PHE A 492 7.58 13.12 -4.45
N LEU A 493 7.19 13.61 -5.61
CA LEU A 493 7.90 13.27 -6.86
C LEU A 493 9.27 13.94 -6.90
N GLU A 494 10.29 13.17 -7.21
CA GLU A 494 11.66 13.66 -7.38
C GLU A 494 12.35 13.02 -8.59
N CYS A 495 13.36 13.71 -9.08
CA CYS A 495 14.33 13.20 -10.07
C CYS A 495 15.72 13.15 -9.44
N VAL A 496 16.41 12.03 -9.63
CA VAL A 496 17.74 11.76 -9.09
C VAL A 496 18.62 11.24 -10.22
N ALA A 497 19.79 11.83 -10.44
CA ALA A 497 20.77 11.26 -11.35
C ALA A 497 21.31 9.94 -10.79
N ILE A 498 21.45 8.91 -11.61
CA ILE A 498 22.06 7.64 -11.20
C ILE A 498 23.52 7.86 -10.84
N GLU A 499 24.23 8.60 -11.66
CA GLU A 499 25.60 9.00 -11.37
C GLU A 499 25.65 9.83 -10.08
N GLY A 500 26.39 9.34 -9.11
CA GLY A 500 26.57 9.99 -7.80
C GLY A 500 25.32 10.07 -6.93
N LEU A 501 24.18 9.51 -7.32
CA LEU A 501 22.89 9.60 -6.63
C LEU A 501 22.54 11.06 -6.23
N GLU A 502 22.64 11.98 -7.21
CA GLU A 502 22.40 13.39 -6.98
C GLU A 502 20.94 13.76 -7.28
N ARG A 503 20.23 14.35 -6.30
CA ARG A 503 18.87 14.87 -6.55
C ARG A 503 18.93 16.08 -7.49
N LYS A 504 18.29 15.99 -8.65
CA LYS A 504 18.16 17.08 -9.61
C LYS A 504 17.05 18.05 -9.20
N TRP A 505 15.90 17.51 -8.84
CA TRP A 505 14.78 18.30 -8.32
C TRP A 505 13.85 17.45 -7.44
N LYS A 506 13.04 18.13 -6.63
CA LYS A 506 11.93 17.57 -5.85
C LYS A 506 10.73 18.50 -5.96
N LYS A 507 9.59 17.99 -6.42
CA LYS A 507 8.35 18.75 -6.56
C LYS A 507 7.76 19.06 -5.19
N ARG A 508 7.32 20.31 -4.98
CA ARG A 508 6.49 20.68 -3.84
C ARG A 508 5.06 20.17 -4.04
N GLY A 509 4.41 19.73 -2.95
CA GLY A 509 3.10 19.09 -2.98
C GLY A 509 3.21 17.56 -3.04
N ARG A 510 2.32 16.89 -2.37
CA ARG A 510 2.34 15.43 -2.23
C ARG A 510 1.49 14.77 -3.31
N PHE A 511 2.01 13.69 -3.85
CA PHE A 511 1.28 12.71 -4.66
C PHE A 511 0.84 11.51 -3.81
N GLY A 512 1.31 11.41 -2.56
CA GLY A 512 1.11 10.27 -1.69
C GLY A 512 1.89 9.03 -2.14
N ASN A 513 1.47 7.87 -1.66
CA ASN A 513 2.07 6.58 -2.03
C ASN A 513 1.44 6.02 -3.31
N GLY A 514 1.31 6.86 -4.32
CA GLY A 514 0.77 6.51 -5.64
C GLY A 514 1.74 5.68 -6.49
N GLN A 515 1.50 5.64 -7.80
CA GLN A 515 2.25 4.80 -8.74
C GLN A 515 2.79 5.59 -9.93
N LEU A 516 3.81 5.03 -10.55
CA LEU A 516 4.52 5.61 -11.71
C LEU A 516 4.47 4.62 -12.88
N LEU A 517 4.33 5.16 -14.10
CA LEU A 517 4.54 4.44 -15.34
C LEU A 517 5.26 5.36 -16.32
N LEU A 518 6.40 4.94 -16.82
CA LEU A 518 7.12 5.62 -17.89
C LEU A 518 6.60 5.11 -19.23
N VAL A 519 6.17 6.03 -20.11
CA VAL A 519 5.70 5.72 -21.47
C VAL A 519 6.50 6.55 -22.46
N GLY A 520 7.48 5.93 -23.13
CA GLY A 520 8.47 6.64 -23.92
C GLY A 520 9.22 7.69 -23.09
N ASP A 521 9.07 8.96 -23.43
CA ASP A 521 9.67 10.11 -22.75
C ASP A 521 8.71 10.83 -21.77
N LYS A 522 7.58 10.20 -21.44
CA LYS A 522 6.54 10.76 -20.56
C LYS A 522 6.36 9.93 -19.30
N LEU A 523 6.11 10.61 -18.19
CA LEU A 523 5.73 9.98 -16.92
C LEU A 523 4.23 10.11 -16.69
N LEU A 524 3.55 9.00 -16.49
CA LEU A 524 2.24 8.94 -15.88
C LEU A 524 2.43 8.75 -14.38
N VAL A 525 1.90 9.67 -13.58
CA VAL A 525 1.94 9.61 -12.12
C VAL A 525 0.51 9.55 -11.61
N HIS A 526 0.10 8.42 -11.06
CA HIS A 526 -1.21 8.26 -10.43
C HIS A 526 -1.07 8.49 -8.93
N SER A 527 -1.61 9.61 -8.45
CA SER A 527 -1.51 9.94 -7.03
C SER A 527 -2.39 9.04 -6.17
N GLU A 528 -2.04 8.91 -4.91
CA GLU A 528 -2.77 8.13 -3.91
C GLU A 528 -4.26 8.49 -3.80
N VAL A 529 -4.62 9.73 -4.16
CA VAL A 529 -6.01 10.22 -4.16
C VAL A 529 -6.67 10.17 -5.54
N GLY A 530 -6.15 9.38 -6.47
CA GLY A 530 -6.77 9.12 -7.77
C GLY A 530 -6.71 10.27 -8.77
N VAL A 531 -5.66 11.09 -8.72
CA VAL A 531 -5.36 12.07 -9.77
C VAL A 531 -4.23 11.55 -10.64
N LEU A 532 -4.47 11.45 -11.94
CA LEU A 532 -3.47 11.07 -12.93
C LEU A 532 -2.82 12.33 -13.51
N TYR A 533 -1.51 12.39 -13.44
CA TYR A 533 -0.68 13.45 -14.03
C TYR A 533 0.09 12.89 -15.22
N LEU A 534 0.21 13.70 -16.27
CA LEU A 534 1.14 13.49 -17.37
C LEU A 534 2.27 14.51 -17.27
N LEU A 535 3.50 14.06 -17.27
CA LEU A 535 4.71 14.88 -17.11
C LEU A 535 5.72 14.55 -18.22
N GLU A 536 6.57 15.52 -18.56
CA GLU A 536 7.81 15.22 -19.29
C GLU A 536 8.80 14.51 -18.35
N ALA A 537 9.47 13.46 -18.80
CA ALA A 537 10.61 12.87 -18.09
C ALA A 537 11.85 13.76 -18.25
N ASN A 538 11.81 14.95 -17.61
CA ASN A 538 12.82 16.00 -17.75
C ASN A 538 13.70 16.07 -16.50
N PRO A 539 15.02 15.81 -16.60
CA PRO A 539 15.91 15.82 -15.44
C PRO A 539 16.21 17.23 -14.90
N ASN A 540 15.97 18.28 -15.72
CA ASN A 540 16.33 19.64 -15.32
C ASN A 540 15.25 20.35 -14.54
N VAL A 541 13.97 20.01 -14.80
CA VAL A 541 12.84 20.70 -14.18
C VAL A 541 11.58 19.82 -14.17
N TYR A 542 10.76 19.97 -13.12
CA TYR A 542 9.42 19.38 -13.11
C TYR A 542 8.55 20.08 -14.16
N GLN A 543 8.01 19.33 -15.10
CA GLN A 543 7.18 19.86 -16.18
C GLN A 543 5.87 19.07 -16.33
N GLU A 544 4.78 19.64 -15.80
CA GLU A 544 3.43 19.08 -15.91
C GLU A 544 2.83 19.43 -17.29
N ILE A 545 2.35 18.41 -17.99
CA ILE A 545 1.66 18.56 -19.28
C ILE A 545 0.15 18.64 -19.07
N GLY A 546 -0.37 17.85 -18.14
CA GLY A 546 -1.78 17.84 -17.81
C GLY A 546 -2.11 16.91 -16.65
N LYS A 547 -3.33 17.03 -16.15
CA LYS A 547 -3.86 16.15 -15.11
C LYS A 547 -5.36 16.00 -15.20
N ILE A 548 -5.86 14.86 -14.71
CA ILE A 548 -7.28 14.55 -14.57
C ILE A 548 -7.53 13.80 -13.27
N LYS A 549 -8.70 13.99 -12.66
CA LYS A 549 -9.20 13.08 -11.63
C LYS A 549 -9.71 11.83 -12.33
N THR A 550 -9.28 10.65 -11.88
CA THR A 550 -9.65 9.38 -12.52
C THR A 550 -10.66 8.59 -11.70
N ILE A 551 -10.34 8.27 -10.47
CA ILE A 551 -11.15 7.41 -9.60
C ILE A 551 -11.15 7.95 -8.18
N GLU A 552 -12.12 7.48 -7.40
CA GLU A 552 -12.18 7.71 -5.97
C GLU A 552 -11.45 6.60 -5.22
N GLY A 553 -11.19 6.82 -3.93
CA GLY A 553 -10.51 5.84 -3.11
C GLY A 553 -9.01 6.06 -2.97
N VAL A 554 -8.36 5.14 -2.27
CA VAL A 554 -6.91 5.11 -2.11
C VAL A 554 -6.31 4.30 -3.26
N CYS A 555 -5.37 4.89 -3.99
CA CYS A 555 -4.81 4.31 -5.20
C CYS A 555 -3.35 3.88 -4.96
N TRP A 556 -3.17 2.63 -4.52
CA TRP A 556 -1.85 1.99 -4.38
C TRP A 556 -1.56 0.98 -5.48
N ASN A 557 -2.57 0.67 -6.30
CA ASN A 557 -2.48 -0.28 -7.39
C ASN A 557 -1.62 0.26 -8.53
N THR A 558 -0.81 -0.60 -9.15
CA THR A 558 -0.02 -0.24 -10.31
C THR A 558 -0.88 0.09 -11.53
N LEU A 559 -0.37 0.99 -12.36
CA LEU A 559 -0.95 1.33 -13.66
C LEU A 559 -0.68 0.22 -14.67
N SER A 560 -1.62 -0.04 -15.58
CA SER A 560 -1.42 -0.97 -16.70
C SER A 560 -1.91 -0.33 -17.98
N LEU A 561 -1.05 -0.31 -18.99
CA LEU A 561 -1.32 0.30 -20.29
C LEU A 561 -1.37 -0.76 -21.38
N TYR A 562 -2.49 -0.81 -22.11
CA TYR A 562 -2.69 -1.66 -23.29
C TYR A 562 -3.08 -0.79 -24.47
N LYS A 563 -2.23 -0.66 -25.48
CA LYS A 563 -2.41 0.31 -26.58
C LYS A 563 -2.55 1.75 -26.02
N ASP A 564 -3.70 2.37 -26.28
CA ASP A 564 -4.08 3.70 -25.76
C ASP A 564 -5.00 3.63 -24.52
N LEU A 565 -5.25 2.43 -23.99
CA LEU A 565 -6.17 2.17 -22.87
C LEU A 565 -5.41 1.98 -21.58
N LEU A 566 -5.54 2.95 -20.66
CA LEU A 566 -4.95 2.91 -19.33
C LEU A 566 -5.96 2.36 -18.33
N LEU A 567 -5.62 1.25 -17.68
CA LEU A 567 -6.36 0.69 -16.56
C LEU A 567 -5.83 1.26 -15.25
N VAL A 568 -6.72 1.80 -14.44
CA VAL A 568 -6.46 2.29 -13.09
C VAL A 568 -7.48 1.70 -12.12
N ARG A 569 -7.06 1.47 -10.86
CA ARG A 569 -7.98 1.07 -9.81
C ARG A 569 -7.58 1.59 -8.44
N SER A 570 -8.54 1.57 -7.55
CA SER A 570 -8.40 1.76 -6.11
C SER A 570 -9.01 0.55 -5.38
N GLU A 571 -9.14 0.65 -4.08
CA GLU A 571 -9.91 -0.30 -3.27
C GLU A 571 -11.43 -0.21 -3.53
N LEU A 572 -11.92 0.79 -4.26
CA LEU A 572 -13.35 1.05 -4.47
C LEU A 572 -13.83 0.75 -5.87
N GLU A 573 -13.04 1.15 -6.85
CA GLU A 573 -13.47 1.21 -8.23
C GLU A 573 -12.29 1.08 -9.19
N ALA A 574 -12.59 0.66 -10.40
CA ALA A 574 -11.64 0.63 -11.51
C ALA A 574 -12.18 1.45 -12.68
N ALA A 575 -11.28 1.92 -13.52
CA ALA A 575 -11.61 2.62 -14.76
C ALA A 575 -10.64 2.26 -15.88
N CYS A 576 -11.16 2.24 -17.08
CA CYS A 576 -10.40 2.26 -18.32
C CYS A 576 -10.45 3.67 -18.91
N ILE A 577 -9.30 4.23 -19.21
CA ILE A 577 -9.14 5.60 -19.68
C ILE A 577 -8.41 5.56 -21.01
N LYS A 578 -9.05 6.06 -22.06
CA LYS A 578 -8.41 6.23 -23.37
C LYS A 578 -7.51 7.44 -23.33
N LEU A 579 -6.22 7.22 -23.53
CA LEU A 579 -5.20 8.25 -23.59
C LEU A 579 -5.02 8.74 -25.02
N PRO A 580 -4.81 10.05 -25.25
CA PRO A 580 -4.35 10.56 -26.53
C PRO A 580 -2.96 10.03 -26.84
N ILE A 581 -2.81 9.32 -27.98
CA ILE A 581 -1.53 8.83 -28.51
C ILE A 581 -1.26 9.42 -29.88
N GLN A 582 0.01 9.58 -30.22
CA GLN A 582 0.40 9.93 -31.56
C GLN A 582 0.07 8.77 -32.50
N ALA A 583 -0.51 9.09 -33.66
CA ALA A 583 -0.68 8.10 -34.70
C ALA A 583 0.72 7.56 -35.07
N VAL A 584 0.96 6.29 -34.78
CA VAL A 584 2.17 5.61 -35.27
C VAL A 584 1.99 5.52 -36.79
N GLU A 585 2.64 6.41 -37.54
CA GLU A 585 2.82 6.18 -38.97
C GLU A 585 3.45 4.79 -39.10
N LYS A 586 2.79 3.89 -39.82
CA LYS A 586 3.34 2.58 -40.14
C LYS A 586 4.65 2.81 -40.87
N SER A 587 5.76 2.95 -40.17
CA SER A 587 7.07 2.83 -40.78
C SER A 587 7.23 1.37 -41.19
N ALA A 588 7.14 1.14 -42.47
CA ALA A 588 7.49 -0.11 -43.09
C ALA A 588 8.91 -0.53 -42.66
N ALA A 589 9.06 -1.82 -42.40
CA ALA A 589 10.32 -2.52 -42.22
C ALA A 589 11.03 -2.37 -40.86
N ILE A 590 10.61 -3.22 -39.91
CA ILE A 590 11.58 -3.81 -39.01
C ILE A 590 12.23 -4.96 -39.82
N ASN A 591 13.22 -4.60 -40.64
CA ASN A 591 14.22 -5.53 -41.12
C ASN A 591 15.44 -5.43 -40.22
N ASP A 592 15.76 -6.57 -39.61
CA ASP A 592 17.06 -6.97 -39.12
C ASP A 592 18.02 -5.85 -38.65
N ALA A 593 17.99 -5.57 -37.35
CA ALA A 593 19.18 -5.00 -36.72
C ALA A 593 19.64 -5.99 -35.61
N PRO A 594 20.92 -6.41 -35.67
CA PRO A 594 21.44 -7.34 -34.67
C PRO A 594 21.51 -6.65 -33.30
N GLN A 595 21.11 -7.38 -32.29
CA GLN A 595 21.33 -7.03 -30.88
C GLN A 595 22.77 -6.53 -30.69
N ARG A 596 22.93 -5.25 -30.45
CA ARG A 596 24.15 -4.70 -29.85
C ARG A 596 23.83 -4.34 -28.40
N LEU A 597 24.21 -5.26 -27.56
CA LEU A 597 24.52 -4.99 -26.16
C LEU A 597 25.63 -3.92 -26.11
N ARG A 598 25.30 -2.77 -25.58
CA ARG A 598 26.25 -1.86 -24.92
C ARG A 598 25.59 -1.15 -23.77
#